data_9217e78b16ac402aa0ace6b9aea5bbc7
#
_entry.id   9217e78b16ac402aa0ace6b9aea5bbc7
#
_cell.length_a   1.000
_cell.length_b   1.000
_cell.length_c   1.000
_cell.angle_alpha   90.00
_cell.angle_beta   90.00
_cell.angle_gamma   90.00
#
_symmetry.space_group_name_H-M   'P 1'
#
loop_
_entity.id
_entity.type
_entity.pdbx_description
1 polymer ?
#
loop_
_entity_poly.entity_id
_entity_poly.type
_entity_poly.pdbx_seq_one_letter_code
_entity_poly.pdbx_strand_id
1 'polypeptide(L)'
;RNALILAIGVGLLSGIARMTNTWDYPTSLLILLVTFFLGSAVRSDDSADEGGRSKALLLGIAGMAILTSAVTSNGNTLAYILGVAGLLGATSTFCRPVIRHRILQFVCHLSVAALAHTVLLWPYLRDTQNFNVGIHRAQWTSPLDDFLSHWGVFLGIAFVFFGVTSAKQRRDHKKFNVTVHTLPDIFRRNRFMELSIPIFCIGVIALCVLEVSTAFAITVFGVCYSLILAECECRRTELNVGKLFAIIMFLFGFAVIGGPEIITINNDVARMNTVFKFWLQGWLFFALGSAFAMFHIWDFIKEVQTSKKKKPSVFRASPRVIWRFFVLVTVLIGITYPLLATKPRLSTRFTSEYKGLNGVAYLDYDPSIIRRDQGPENAATVIRIAEDLPLIQWVRSNVSGSPTIVEWTGDSYDWNTRIAIHTGLPTVLGWSSHQYQQRQEYADWIFQRRMDIQNFYTEGTRETISEFLLTYEVKYVIVGVQEYRFGNPDVLASFGDHPALVKVFENGKNAIYNVDEDALWTSVNS
;
A
#
# COMPACT_ATOMS: atom_id res chain seq x y z
N ARG A 1 -16.56 -2.05 29.44
CA ARG A 1 -15.61 -3.18 29.32
C ARG A 1 -15.40 -3.57 27.86
N ASN A 2 -16.46 -3.84 27.07
CA ASN A 2 -16.35 -4.26 25.68
C ASN A 2 -15.69 -3.21 24.76
N ALA A 3 -15.98 -1.92 24.96
CA ALA A 3 -15.39 -0.84 24.16
C ALA A 3 -13.88 -0.67 24.42
N LEU A 4 -13.41 -0.93 25.64
CA LEU A 4 -11.99 -0.90 26.00
C LEU A 4 -11.24 -2.05 25.31
N ILE A 5 -11.79 -3.26 25.37
CA ILE A 5 -11.22 -4.44 24.69
C ILE A 5 -11.13 -4.18 23.19
N LEU A 6 -12.18 -3.60 22.59
CA LEU A 6 -12.18 -3.23 21.18
C LEU A 6 -11.10 -2.19 20.87
N ALA A 7 -10.94 -1.16 21.70
CA ALA A 7 -9.91 -0.14 21.50
C ALA A 7 -8.48 -0.72 21.57
N ILE A 8 -8.23 -1.64 22.52
CA ILE A 8 -6.94 -2.36 22.59
C ILE A 8 -6.73 -3.20 21.32
N GLY A 9 -7.72 -4.00 20.93
CA GLY A 9 -7.64 -4.83 19.73
C GLY A 9 -7.35 -4.03 18.46
N VAL A 10 -8.00 -2.88 18.33
CA VAL A 10 -7.78 -1.92 17.24
C VAL A 10 -6.34 -1.36 17.25
N GLY A 11 -5.83 -0.99 18.43
CA GLY A 11 -4.46 -0.52 18.58
C GLY A 11 -3.43 -1.59 18.18
N LEU A 12 -3.65 -2.83 18.62
CA LEU A 12 -2.79 -3.97 18.26
C LEU A 12 -2.82 -4.23 16.75
N LEU A 13 -4.01 -4.28 16.13
CA LEU A 13 -4.14 -4.50 14.68
C LEU A 13 -3.49 -3.38 13.86
N SER A 14 -3.64 -2.13 14.27
CA SER A 14 -2.98 -1.01 13.59
C SER A 14 -1.46 -1.06 13.75
N GLY A 15 -0.97 -1.56 14.89
CA GLY A 15 0.45 -1.82 15.12
C GLY A 15 0.99 -2.92 14.22
N ILE A 16 0.29 -4.04 14.11
CA ILE A 16 0.64 -5.14 13.21
C ILE A 16 0.68 -4.64 11.76
N ALA A 17 -0.35 -3.89 11.31
CA ALA A 17 -0.38 -3.32 9.96
C ALA A 17 0.85 -2.44 9.68
N ARG A 18 1.29 -1.63 10.65
CA ARG A 18 2.50 -0.79 10.51
C ARG A 18 3.78 -1.62 10.40
N MET A 19 3.92 -2.71 11.16
CA MET A 19 5.10 -3.58 11.11
C MET A 19 5.17 -4.40 9.83
N THR A 20 4.01 -4.84 9.32
CA THR A 20 3.95 -5.71 8.13
C THR A 20 4.03 -4.91 6.84
N ASN A 21 3.34 -3.77 6.79
CA ASN A 21 3.37 -2.89 5.62
C ASN A 21 3.06 -1.44 6.03
N THR A 22 4.07 -0.63 6.14
CA THR A 22 3.96 0.79 6.54
C THR A 22 3.00 1.59 5.65
N TRP A 23 2.82 1.17 4.39
CA TRP A 23 1.93 1.83 3.43
C TRP A 23 0.44 1.60 3.72
N ASP A 24 0.08 0.51 4.40
CA ASP A 24 -1.31 0.21 4.78
C ASP A 24 -1.72 0.95 6.07
N TYR A 25 -0.73 1.45 6.82
CA TYR A 25 -0.98 2.08 8.10
C TYR A 25 -1.84 3.35 8.01
N PRO A 26 -1.57 4.34 7.11
CA PRO A 26 -2.42 5.53 6.97
C PRO A 26 -3.88 5.18 6.63
N THR A 27 -4.08 4.22 5.74
CA THR A 27 -5.42 3.75 5.36
C THR A 27 -6.12 3.05 6.50
N SER A 28 -5.42 2.23 7.26
CA SER A 28 -5.95 1.55 8.45
C SER A 28 -6.40 2.57 9.51
N LEU A 29 -5.62 3.61 9.75
CA LEU A 29 -5.99 4.70 10.66
C LEU A 29 -7.24 5.45 10.16
N LEU A 30 -7.32 5.73 8.87
CA LEU A 30 -8.49 6.39 8.27
C LEU A 30 -9.76 5.56 8.48
N ILE A 31 -9.71 4.25 8.21
CA ILE A 31 -10.81 3.30 8.43
C ILE A 31 -11.25 3.34 9.90
N LEU A 32 -10.30 3.27 10.83
CA LEU A 32 -10.57 3.29 12.26
C LEU A 32 -11.28 4.57 12.69
N LEU A 33 -10.77 5.72 12.29
CA LEU A 33 -11.32 7.02 12.64
C LEU A 33 -12.75 7.18 12.12
N VAL A 34 -12.99 6.86 10.85
CA VAL A 34 -14.32 6.96 10.23
C VAL A 34 -15.29 5.96 10.86
N THR A 35 -14.88 4.71 11.08
CA THR A 35 -15.74 3.68 11.69
C THR A 35 -16.13 4.06 13.12
N PHE A 36 -15.17 4.56 13.88
CA PHE A 36 -15.44 5.01 15.25
C PHE A 36 -16.36 6.23 15.29
N PHE A 37 -16.14 7.20 14.40
CA PHE A 37 -16.97 8.37 14.26
C PHE A 37 -18.42 8.01 13.90
N LEU A 38 -18.61 7.16 12.89
CA LEU A 38 -19.94 6.70 12.48
C LEU A 38 -20.63 5.87 13.56
N GLY A 39 -19.90 5.01 14.26
CA GLY A 39 -20.42 4.27 15.40
C GLY A 39 -20.92 5.18 16.53
N SER A 40 -20.28 6.32 16.74
CA SER A 40 -20.73 7.33 17.70
C SER A 40 -21.95 8.11 17.21
N ALA A 41 -22.04 8.38 15.90
CA ALA A 41 -23.16 9.10 15.29
C ALA A 41 -24.46 8.26 15.26
N VAL A 42 -24.33 6.95 14.99
CA VAL A 42 -25.46 6.01 14.89
C VAL A 42 -26.13 5.74 16.25
N ARG A 43 -25.38 5.76 17.35
CA ARG A 43 -25.91 5.48 18.70
C ARG A 43 -26.67 6.64 19.36
N SER A 44 -26.88 7.74 18.67
CA SER A 44 -27.59 8.92 19.24
C SER A 44 -29.09 8.79 19.11
N ASP A 45 -29.70 8.01 19.97
CA ASP A 45 -31.19 7.86 20.04
C ASP A 45 -31.90 9.01 20.77
N ASP A 46 -31.18 10.05 21.20
CA ASP A 46 -31.80 11.17 21.91
C ASP A 46 -31.96 12.39 21.00
N SER A 47 -33.20 12.73 20.81
CA SER A 47 -33.85 13.74 19.96
C SER A 47 -33.48 15.22 20.24
N ALA A 48 -32.36 15.54 20.86
CA ALA A 48 -32.18 16.88 21.42
C ALA A 48 -31.09 17.75 20.79
N ASP A 49 -30.23 17.31 19.89
CA ASP A 49 -29.16 18.20 19.41
C ASP A 49 -28.68 17.99 17.96
N GLU A 50 -29.43 18.53 17.02
CA GLU A 50 -29.09 18.53 15.59
C GLU A 50 -27.85 19.40 15.26
N GLY A 51 -27.58 20.47 16.02
CA GLY A 51 -26.43 21.35 15.82
C GLY A 51 -25.09 20.74 16.28
N GLY A 52 -25.15 19.76 17.17
CA GLY A 52 -23.94 19.10 17.70
C GLY A 52 -23.35 18.05 16.78
N ARG A 53 -24.17 17.42 15.92
CA ARG A 53 -23.70 16.37 14.98
C ARG A 53 -22.83 16.95 13.89
N SER A 54 -23.18 18.11 13.33
CA SER A 54 -22.38 18.80 12.30
C SER A 54 -21.02 19.29 12.85
N LYS A 55 -20.97 19.74 14.11
CA LYS A 55 -19.73 20.15 14.76
C LYS A 55 -18.83 18.96 15.08
N ALA A 56 -19.39 17.82 15.47
CA ALA A 56 -18.65 16.59 15.70
C ALA A 56 -18.05 16.03 14.37
N LEU A 57 -18.75 16.19 13.25
CA LEU A 57 -18.24 15.83 11.91
C LEU A 57 -17.02 16.69 11.53
N LEU A 58 -17.13 18.00 11.70
CA LEU A 58 -16.03 18.93 11.41
C LEU A 58 -14.81 18.70 12.31
N LEU A 59 -15.03 18.41 13.60
CA LEU A 59 -13.96 18.07 14.54
C LEU A 59 -13.31 16.72 14.22
N GLY A 60 -14.09 15.74 13.74
CA GLY A 60 -13.57 14.46 13.26
C GLY A 60 -12.69 14.63 12.03
N ILE A 61 -13.11 15.45 11.06
CA ILE A 61 -12.34 15.78 9.84
C ILE A 61 -11.06 16.53 10.19
N ALA A 62 -11.13 17.53 11.09
CA ALA A 62 -9.96 18.25 11.57
C ALA A 62 -8.97 17.33 12.32
N GLY A 63 -9.50 16.42 13.16
CA GLY A 63 -8.72 15.40 13.85
C GLY A 63 -8.03 14.43 12.87
N MET A 64 -8.70 14.05 11.78
CA MET A 64 -8.11 13.23 10.71
C MET A 64 -6.96 13.96 10.00
N ALA A 65 -7.13 15.23 9.67
CA ALA A 65 -6.09 16.02 9.02
C ALA A 65 -4.85 16.18 9.91
N ILE A 66 -5.04 16.37 11.20
CA ILE A 66 -3.96 16.48 12.19
C ILE A 66 -3.26 15.13 12.38
N LEU A 67 -3.99 14.01 12.45
CA LEU A 67 -3.42 12.67 12.58
C LEU A 67 -2.65 12.25 11.33
N THR A 68 -3.14 12.60 10.14
CA THR A 68 -2.41 12.37 8.88
C THR A 68 -1.10 13.16 8.86
N SER A 69 -1.13 14.41 9.30
CA SER A 69 0.07 15.24 9.45
C SER A 69 1.05 14.66 10.48
N ALA A 70 0.56 14.08 11.57
CA ALA A 70 1.37 13.52 12.65
C ALA A 70 2.07 12.21 12.28
N VAL A 71 1.45 11.39 11.43
CA VAL A 71 2.03 10.13 10.94
C VAL A 71 3.23 10.39 10.02
N THR A 72 3.31 11.61 9.46
CA THR A 72 4.30 11.98 8.45
C THR A 72 5.48 12.77 8.97
N SER A 73 5.44 13.24 10.21
CA SER A 73 6.55 13.98 10.82
C SER A 73 7.43 13.06 11.67
N ASN A 74 8.73 13.30 11.56
CA ASN A 74 9.77 12.59 12.29
C ASN A 74 9.63 12.73 13.81
N GLY A 75 9.18 11.72 14.47
CA GLY A 75 9.33 11.60 15.92
C GLY A 75 8.03 11.80 16.71
N ASN A 76 7.94 11.18 17.81
CA ASN A 76 6.96 11.30 18.87
C ASN A 76 5.48 11.19 18.46
N THR A 77 5.12 10.07 17.81
CA THR A 77 3.72 9.68 17.59
C THR A 77 2.88 9.85 18.87
N LEU A 78 3.46 9.60 20.03
CA LEU A 78 2.81 9.81 21.33
C LEU A 78 2.53 11.30 21.61
N ALA A 79 3.46 12.20 21.32
CA ALA A 79 3.27 13.64 21.52
C ALA A 79 2.16 14.19 20.61
N TYR A 80 2.05 13.69 19.39
CA TYR A 80 0.99 14.06 18.46
C TYR A 80 -0.37 13.54 18.91
N ILE A 81 -0.45 12.27 19.35
CA ILE A 81 -1.70 11.70 19.88
C ILE A 81 -2.14 12.46 21.13
N LEU A 82 -1.22 12.78 22.01
CA LEU A 82 -1.49 13.59 23.19
C LEU A 82 -1.89 15.03 22.80
N GLY A 83 -1.26 15.63 21.78
CA GLY A 83 -1.63 16.92 21.22
C GLY A 83 -3.05 16.93 20.63
N VAL A 84 -3.39 15.92 19.85
CA VAL A 84 -4.76 15.75 19.30
C VAL A 84 -5.77 15.48 20.42
N ALA A 85 -5.44 14.62 21.37
CA ALA A 85 -6.28 14.36 22.53
C ALA A 85 -6.49 15.62 23.38
N GLY A 86 -5.45 16.41 23.57
CA GLY A 86 -5.51 17.69 24.26
C GLY A 86 -6.37 18.73 23.51
N LEU A 87 -6.21 18.83 22.20
CA LEU A 87 -7.01 19.74 21.36
C LEU A 87 -8.49 19.35 21.34
N LEU A 88 -8.80 18.05 21.19
CA LEU A 88 -10.15 17.54 21.28
C LEU A 88 -10.74 17.71 22.68
N GLY A 89 -9.95 17.49 23.71
CA GLY A 89 -10.30 17.76 25.10
C GLY A 89 -10.63 19.23 25.33
N ALA A 90 -9.78 20.15 24.87
CA ALA A 90 -9.98 21.59 24.98
C ALA A 90 -11.21 22.07 24.19
N THR A 91 -11.41 21.61 22.96
CA THR A 91 -12.58 21.95 22.17
C THR A 91 -13.89 21.38 22.75
N SER A 92 -13.81 20.27 23.49
CA SER A 92 -14.98 19.68 24.15
C SER A 92 -15.56 20.58 25.25
N THR A 93 -14.75 21.49 25.81
CA THR A 93 -15.22 22.44 26.85
C THR A 93 -16.26 23.43 26.34
N PHE A 94 -16.25 23.71 25.01
CA PHE A 94 -17.21 24.58 24.35
C PHE A 94 -18.46 23.84 23.83
N CYS A 95 -18.54 22.52 24.06
CA CYS A 95 -19.64 21.71 23.59
C CYS A 95 -20.69 21.46 24.69
N ARG A 96 -21.94 21.16 24.30
CA ARG A 96 -22.99 20.73 25.25
C ARG A 96 -22.57 19.45 26.00
N PRO A 97 -23.08 19.22 27.24
CA PRO A 97 -22.61 18.10 28.09
C PRO A 97 -22.63 16.73 27.42
N VAL A 98 -23.65 16.42 26.63
CA VAL A 98 -23.79 15.13 25.92
C VAL A 98 -22.70 14.94 24.87
N ILE A 99 -22.42 15.99 24.09
CA ILE A 99 -21.36 15.98 23.06
C ILE A 99 -20.00 15.90 23.72
N ARG A 100 -19.79 16.67 24.78
CA ARG A 100 -18.57 16.65 25.60
C ARG A 100 -18.26 15.23 26.09
N HIS A 101 -19.25 14.54 26.65
CA HIS A 101 -19.09 13.17 27.13
C HIS A 101 -18.66 12.21 26.01
N ARG A 102 -19.25 12.32 24.82
CA ARG A 102 -18.91 11.47 23.65
C ARG A 102 -17.51 11.77 23.11
N ILE A 103 -17.13 13.06 23.02
CA ILE A 103 -15.79 13.44 22.60
C ILE A 103 -14.77 12.88 23.60
N LEU A 104 -15.02 13.00 24.90
CA LEU A 104 -14.13 12.45 25.93
C LEU A 104 -14.03 10.92 25.87
N GLN A 105 -15.13 10.21 25.60
CA GLN A 105 -15.10 8.77 25.37
C GLN A 105 -14.29 8.42 24.12
N PHE A 106 -14.47 9.15 23.03
CA PHE A 106 -13.69 8.96 21.81
C PHE A 106 -12.20 9.15 22.06
N VAL A 107 -11.82 10.25 22.72
CA VAL A 107 -10.43 10.56 23.08
C VAL A 107 -9.84 9.46 23.96
N CYS A 108 -10.60 8.98 24.95
CA CYS A 108 -10.16 7.90 25.83
C CYS A 108 -9.89 6.60 25.04
N HIS A 109 -10.79 6.17 24.18
CA HIS A 109 -10.61 4.96 23.38
C HIS A 109 -9.45 5.09 22.38
N LEU A 110 -9.31 6.25 21.74
CA LEU A 110 -8.21 6.54 20.84
C LEU A 110 -6.87 6.51 21.59
N SER A 111 -6.80 7.09 22.79
CA SER A 111 -5.60 7.07 23.62
C SER A 111 -5.22 5.65 24.05
N VAL A 112 -6.19 4.82 24.41
CA VAL A 112 -5.96 3.39 24.72
C VAL A 112 -5.46 2.63 23.50
N ALA A 113 -6.06 2.85 22.32
CA ALA A 113 -5.62 2.22 21.09
C ALA A 113 -4.19 2.64 20.72
N ALA A 114 -3.87 3.93 20.88
CA ALA A 114 -2.55 4.47 20.63
C ALA A 114 -1.49 3.93 21.60
N LEU A 115 -1.84 3.79 22.88
CA LEU A 115 -0.95 3.20 23.88
C LEU A 115 -0.69 1.72 23.54
N ALA A 116 -1.72 0.95 23.24
CA ALA A 116 -1.58 -0.45 22.85
C ALA A 116 -0.73 -0.61 21.58
N HIS A 117 -0.90 0.26 20.59
CA HIS A 117 -0.08 0.34 19.39
C HIS A 117 1.40 0.62 19.74
N THR A 118 1.66 1.64 20.56
CA THR A 118 3.02 2.04 20.95
C THR A 118 3.73 0.96 21.75
N VAL A 119 3.04 0.32 22.70
CA VAL A 119 3.60 -0.76 23.52
C VAL A 119 3.96 -1.96 22.66
N LEU A 120 3.06 -2.36 21.73
CA LEU A 120 3.33 -3.47 20.81
C LEU A 120 4.52 -3.18 19.89
N LEU A 121 4.59 -1.95 19.38
CA LEU A 121 5.64 -1.54 18.45
C LEU A 121 6.94 -1.12 19.11
N TRP A 122 6.98 -0.99 20.44
CA TRP A 122 8.15 -0.42 21.13
C TRP A 122 9.48 -1.08 20.72
N PRO A 123 9.61 -2.42 20.69
CA PRO A 123 10.85 -3.05 20.24
C PRO A 123 11.22 -2.69 18.80
N TYR A 124 10.22 -2.64 17.92
CA TYR A 124 10.39 -2.25 16.52
C TYR A 124 10.76 -0.78 16.35
N LEU A 125 10.05 0.13 17.04
CA LEU A 125 10.27 1.59 16.92
C LEU A 125 11.60 2.03 17.50
N ARG A 126 12.09 1.32 18.54
CA ARG A 126 13.37 1.62 19.18
C ARG A 126 14.55 1.37 18.24
N ASP A 127 14.49 0.27 17.50
CA ASP A 127 15.63 -0.22 16.72
C ASP A 127 15.48 0.02 15.22
N THR A 128 14.27 0.44 14.77
CA THR A 128 14.02 0.69 13.34
C THR A 128 14.20 2.17 13.02
N GLN A 129 15.09 2.45 12.09
CA GLN A 129 15.21 3.78 11.50
C GLN A 129 14.18 3.95 10.38
N ASN A 130 13.41 5.02 10.46
CA ASN A 130 12.42 5.33 9.44
C ASN A 130 13.10 6.04 8.26
N PHE A 131 13.28 5.36 7.16
CA PHE A 131 13.93 5.87 5.96
C PHE A 131 12.98 6.58 4.99
N ASN A 132 11.68 6.32 5.07
CA ASN A 132 10.66 6.98 4.24
C ASN A 132 9.86 8.00 5.07
N VAL A 133 10.57 8.94 5.69
CA VAL A 133 9.92 9.95 6.52
C VAL A 133 9.79 11.23 5.75
N GLY A 134 8.55 11.63 5.55
CA GLY A 134 8.20 12.87 4.90
C GLY A 134 7.20 12.70 3.78
N ILE A 135 6.40 13.74 3.61
CA ILE A 135 5.46 13.89 2.50
C ILE A 135 5.88 15.11 1.70
N HIS A 136 5.95 14.96 0.40
CA HIS A 136 6.14 16.05 -0.53
C HIS A 136 4.86 16.28 -1.35
N ARG A 137 4.76 17.48 -1.89
CA ARG A 137 3.77 17.74 -2.93
C ARG A 137 4.09 16.89 -4.15
N ALA A 138 3.09 16.22 -4.71
CA ALA A 138 3.24 15.49 -5.95
C ALA A 138 3.68 16.44 -7.07
N GLN A 139 4.76 16.10 -7.76
CA GLN A 139 5.27 16.87 -8.90
C GLN A 139 4.50 16.56 -10.18
N TRP A 140 3.93 15.36 -10.26
CA TRP A 140 3.15 14.88 -11.41
C TRP A 140 1.79 14.41 -10.97
N THR A 141 0.81 14.59 -11.84
CA THR A 141 -0.57 14.13 -11.68
C THR A 141 -0.91 13.11 -12.75
N SER A 142 -1.96 12.34 -12.54
CA SER A 142 -2.41 11.36 -13.52
C SER A 142 -3.08 12.06 -14.71
N PRO A 143 -2.69 11.76 -15.97
CA PRO A 143 -3.46 12.14 -17.13
C PRO A 143 -4.90 11.63 -17.01
N LEU A 144 -5.87 12.40 -17.51
CA LEU A 144 -7.29 12.07 -17.34
C LEU A 144 -7.68 10.77 -18.04
N ASP A 145 -7.14 10.50 -19.20
CA ASP A 145 -7.35 9.30 -19.99
C ASP A 145 -6.83 8.05 -19.27
N ASP A 146 -5.62 8.11 -18.70
CA ASP A 146 -5.05 7.04 -17.87
C ASP A 146 -5.89 6.82 -16.62
N PHE A 147 -6.27 7.90 -15.94
CA PHE A 147 -7.11 7.83 -14.74
C PHE A 147 -8.48 7.21 -15.05
N LEU A 148 -9.14 7.62 -16.14
CA LEU A 148 -10.44 7.08 -16.53
C LEU A 148 -10.35 5.66 -17.08
N SER A 149 -9.27 5.32 -17.78
CA SER A 149 -9.06 3.93 -18.25
C SER A 149 -8.96 2.96 -17.07
N HIS A 150 -8.38 3.41 -15.97
CA HIS A 150 -8.20 2.60 -14.75
C HIS A 150 -9.44 2.60 -13.84
N TRP A 151 -10.06 3.76 -13.63
CA TRP A 151 -11.12 3.96 -12.65
C TRP A 151 -12.52 4.14 -13.24
N GLY A 152 -12.65 4.38 -14.54
CA GLY A 152 -13.89 4.82 -15.19
C GLY A 152 -15.10 3.92 -14.92
N VAL A 153 -14.90 2.61 -14.89
CA VAL A 153 -15.98 1.64 -14.58
C VAL A 153 -16.49 1.84 -13.14
N PHE A 154 -15.60 1.94 -12.16
CA PHE A 154 -15.96 2.15 -10.77
C PHE A 154 -16.59 3.52 -10.53
N LEU A 155 -16.05 4.56 -11.18
CA LEU A 155 -16.61 5.90 -11.13
C LEU A 155 -18.02 5.95 -11.69
N GLY A 156 -18.25 5.28 -12.82
CA GLY A 156 -19.59 5.16 -13.41
C GLY A 156 -20.59 4.51 -12.46
N ILE A 157 -20.22 3.40 -11.82
CA ILE A 157 -21.09 2.74 -10.84
C ILE A 157 -21.33 3.63 -9.62
N ALA A 158 -20.28 4.27 -9.09
CA ALA A 158 -20.38 5.15 -7.93
C ALA A 158 -21.32 6.34 -8.18
N PHE A 159 -21.15 7.03 -9.30
CA PHE A 159 -21.99 8.20 -9.62
C PHE A 159 -23.44 7.83 -9.92
N VAL A 160 -23.70 6.70 -10.58
CA VAL A 160 -25.06 6.19 -10.73
C VAL A 160 -25.68 5.83 -9.38
N PHE A 161 -24.93 5.18 -8.50
CA PHE A 161 -25.37 4.87 -7.15
C PHE A 161 -25.68 6.14 -6.34
N PHE A 162 -24.83 7.15 -6.42
CA PHE A 162 -25.06 8.45 -5.78
C PHE A 162 -26.34 9.11 -6.27
N GLY A 163 -26.56 9.14 -7.58
CA GLY A 163 -27.78 9.68 -8.18
C GLY A 163 -29.05 8.95 -7.76
N VAL A 164 -29.00 7.61 -7.76
CA VAL A 164 -30.11 6.74 -7.33
C VAL A 164 -30.43 6.92 -5.84
N THR A 165 -29.40 6.91 -4.99
CA THR A 165 -29.53 7.11 -3.54
C THR A 165 -30.17 8.46 -3.23
N SER A 166 -29.70 9.50 -3.90
CA SER A 166 -30.24 10.84 -3.79
C SER A 166 -31.70 10.95 -4.25
N ALA A 167 -32.02 10.32 -5.39
CA ALA A 167 -33.42 10.31 -5.89
C ALA A 167 -34.36 9.57 -4.94
N LYS A 168 -33.90 8.50 -4.29
CA LYS A 168 -34.67 7.75 -3.31
C LYS A 168 -34.88 8.57 -2.03
N GLN A 169 -33.83 9.22 -1.53
CA GLN A 169 -33.96 10.13 -0.37
C GLN A 169 -34.95 11.24 -0.62
N ARG A 170 -34.92 11.89 -1.82
CA ARG A 170 -35.94 12.92 -2.17
C ARG A 170 -37.39 12.41 -2.17
N ARG A 171 -37.61 11.18 -2.66
CA ARG A 171 -38.96 10.59 -2.64
C ARG A 171 -39.44 10.32 -1.23
N ASP A 172 -38.59 9.82 -0.37
CA ASP A 172 -38.91 9.52 1.01
C ASP A 172 -39.24 10.82 1.77
N HIS A 173 -38.47 11.90 1.59
CA HIS A 173 -38.77 13.21 2.18
C HIS A 173 -40.13 13.79 1.75
N LYS A 174 -40.48 13.69 0.46
CA LYS A 174 -41.79 14.15 -0.03
C LYS A 174 -42.94 13.35 0.55
N LYS A 175 -42.75 12.08 0.86
CA LYS A 175 -43.79 11.17 1.35
C LYS A 175 -44.04 11.31 2.84
N PHE A 176 -43.05 11.70 3.64
CA PHE A 176 -43.12 11.75 5.10
C PHE A 176 -43.17 13.17 5.71
N ASN A 177 -43.16 14.23 4.91
CA ASN A 177 -43.16 15.63 5.37
C ASN A 177 -42.11 15.93 6.47
N VAL A 178 -40.98 15.29 6.45
CA VAL A 178 -39.92 15.44 7.46
C VAL A 178 -39.22 16.78 7.26
N THR A 179 -39.48 17.71 8.17
CA THR A 179 -38.82 19.03 8.20
C THR A 179 -37.44 18.88 8.83
N VAL A 180 -36.38 18.88 8.02
CA VAL A 180 -34.99 18.90 8.53
C VAL A 180 -34.62 20.34 8.90
N HIS A 181 -34.52 20.63 10.20
CA HIS A 181 -34.43 22.01 10.74
C HIS A 181 -33.00 22.62 10.84
N THR A 182 -31.96 22.08 10.24
CA THR A 182 -30.57 22.46 10.62
C THR A 182 -29.53 22.70 9.53
N LEU A 183 -29.90 22.66 8.27
CA LEU A 183 -29.04 23.16 7.20
C LEU A 183 -29.50 24.55 6.75
N PRO A 184 -28.58 25.45 6.30
CA PRO A 184 -28.98 26.71 5.67
C PRO A 184 -30.02 26.48 4.58
N ASP A 185 -30.94 27.41 4.38
CA ASP A 185 -32.11 27.27 3.47
C ASP A 185 -31.73 26.84 2.03
N ILE A 186 -30.49 27.07 1.59
CA ILE A 186 -29.95 26.61 0.32
C ILE A 186 -29.89 25.06 0.26
N PHE A 187 -29.56 24.41 1.39
CA PHE A 187 -29.56 22.94 1.52
C PHE A 187 -30.93 22.37 1.83
N ARG A 188 -31.81 23.18 2.40
CA ARG A 188 -33.18 22.83 2.80
C ARG A 188 -34.13 22.59 1.61
N ARG A 189 -33.90 23.26 0.51
CA ARG A 189 -34.80 23.27 -0.64
C ARG A 189 -34.18 22.46 -1.79
N ASN A 190 -34.15 21.14 -1.76
CA ASN A 190 -33.89 20.19 -2.87
C ASN A 190 -33.05 20.68 -4.08
N ARG A 191 -32.64 21.95 -4.12
CA ARG A 191 -31.89 22.61 -5.17
C ARG A 191 -30.37 22.29 -5.10
N PHE A 192 -29.88 21.82 -3.94
CA PHE A 192 -28.44 21.50 -3.82
C PHE A 192 -28.04 20.43 -4.81
N MET A 193 -28.89 19.45 -5.03
CA MET A 193 -28.58 18.38 -6.00
C MET A 193 -28.85 18.79 -7.45
N GLU A 194 -29.74 19.74 -7.68
CA GLU A 194 -29.91 20.35 -9.01
C GLU A 194 -28.73 21.28 -9.33
N LEU A 195 -28.15 21.91 -8.32
CA LEU A 195 -27.00 22.80 -8.40
C LEU A 195 -25.67 22.04 -8.26
N SER A 196 -25.65 20.85 -7.68
CA SER A 196 -24.40 20.09 -7.47
C SER A 196 -23.71 19.71 -8.78
N ILE A 197 -24.47 19.36 -9.82
CA ILE A 197 -23.90 19.07 -11.14
C ILE A 197 -23.32 20.33 -11.78
N PRO A 198 -24.03 21.47 -11.90
CA PRO A 198 -23.43 22.69 -12.45
C PRO A 198 -22.30 23.24 -11.56
N ILE A 199 -22.41 23.20 -10.23
CA ILE A 199 -21.31 23.59 -9.33
C ILE A 199 -20.10 22.68 -9.54
N PHE A 200 -20.29 21.38 -9.70
CA PHE A 200 -19.22 20.46 -10.04
C PHE A 200 -18.60 20.77 -11.39
N CYS A 201 -19.39 20.98 -12.44
CA CYS A 201 -18.88 21.35 -13.76
C CYS A 201 -18.09 22.67 -13.72
N ILE A 202 -18.61 23.69 -13.03
CA ILE A 202 -17.92 24.96 -12.84
C ILE A 202 -16.64 24.76 -12.03
N GLY A 203 -16.69 23.95 -10.97
CA GLY A 203 -15.52 23.60 -10.16
C GLY A 203 -14.45 22.87 -10.96
N VAL A 204 -14.83 21.89 -11.78
CA VAL A 204 -13.89 21.18 -12.70
C VAL A 204 -13.29 22.13 -13.71
N ILE A 205 -14.10 23.02 -14.34
CA ILE A 205 -13.60 24.01 -15.28
C ILE A 205 -12.63 24.98 -14.58
N ALA A 206 -12.97 25.46 -13.38
CA ALA A 206 -12.10 26.33 -12.60
C ALA A 206 -10.78 25.64 -12.23
N LEU A 207 -10.82 24.37 -11.85
CA LEU A 207 -9.64 23.57 -11.54
C LEU A 207 -8.79 23.29 -12.80
N CYS A 208 -9.41 23.07 -13.95
CA CYS A 208 -8.69 22.98 -15.23
C CYS A 208 -8.01 24.31 -15.61
N VAL A 209 -8.68 25.44 -15.39
CA VAL A 209 -8.11 26.78 -15.62
C VAL A 209 -6.96 27.08 -14.65
N LEU A 210 -7.02 26.53 -13.43
CA LEU A 210 -5.99 26.69 -12.41
C LEU A 210 -4.88 25.61 -12.51
N GLU A 211 -4.85 24.84 -13.59
CA GLU A 211 -3.89 23.73 -13.81
C GLU A 211 -3.90 22.67 -12.69
N VAL A 212 -5.01 22.55 -11.99
CA VAL A 212 -5.19 21.48 -10.99
C VAL A 212 -5.63 20.20 -11.69
N SER A 213 -5.05 19.08 -11.31
CA SER A 213 -5.38 17.76 -11.88
C SER A 213 -6.90 17.49 -11.90
N THR A 214 -7.43 17.19 -13.09
CA THR A 214 -8.83 16.81 -13.25
C THR A 214 -9.15 15.52 -12.49
N ALA A 215 -8.20 14.59 -12.40
CA ALA A 215 -8.29 13.38 -11.59
C ALA A 215 -8.51 13.72 -10.12
N PHE A 216 -7.76 14.67 -9.57
CA PHE A 216 -7.93 15.16 -8.20
C PHE A 216 -9.31 15.79 -8.00
N ALA A 217 -9.78 16.62 -8.94
CA ALA A 217 -11.12 17.23 -8.87
C ALA A 217 -12.24 16.19 -8.78
N ILE A 218 -12.17 15.12 -9.59
CA ILE A 218 -13.12 14.01 -9.56
C ILE A 218 -13.11 13.32 -8.19
N THR A 219 -11.92 13.10 -7.62
CA THR A 219 -11.81 12.43 -6.30
C THR A 219 -12.35 13.31 -5.18
N VAL A 220 -12.07 14.60 -5.17
CA VAL A 220 -12.62 15.56 -4.19
C VAL A 220 -14.15 15.60 -4.28
N PHE A 221 -14.70 15.66 -5.49
CA PHE A 221 -16.15 15.59 -5.67
C PHE A 221 -16.74 14.28 -5.10
N GLY A 222 -16.10 13.13 -5.39
CA GLY A 222 -16.52 11.85 -4.86
C GLY A 222 -16.50 11.78 -3.33
N VAL A 223 -15.44 12.32 -2.70
CA VAL A 223 -15.34 12.42 -1.23
C VAL A 223 -16.46 13.30 -0.67
N CYS A 224 -16.61 14.52 -1.17
CA CYS A 224 -17.63 15.46 -0.69
C CYS A 224 -19.05 14.88 -0.85
N TYR A 225 -19.33 14.26 -2.00
CA TYR A 225 -20.64 13.67 -2.25
C TYR A 225 -20.92 12.48 -1.34
N SER A 226 -19.92 11.61 -1.12
CA SER A 226 -20.03 10.50 -0.17
C SER A 226 -20.29 10.97 1.26
N LEU A 227 -19.61 12.02 1.70
CA LEU A 227 -19.84 12.62 3.04
C LEU A 227 -21.27 13.14 3.19
N ILE A 228 -21.79 13.84 2.17
CA ILE A 228 -23.17 14.34 2.18
C ILE A 228 -24.18 13.17 2.26
N LEU A 229 -23.97 12.12 1.47
CA LEU A 229 -24.84 10.95 1.49
C LEU A 229 -24.77 10.18 2.80
N ALA A 230 -23.57 10.04 3.39
CA ALA A 230 -23.38 9.40 4.69
C ALA A 230 -24.12 10.18 5.79
N GLU A 231 -23.97 11.50 5.79
CA GLU A 231 -24.68 12.39 6.72
C GLU A 231 -26.20 12.24 6.57
N CYS A 232 -26.71 12.29 5.34
CA CYS A 232 -28.15 12.11 5.09
C CYS A 232 -28.65 10.73 5.53
N GLU A 233 -27.86 9.67 5.36
CA GLU A 233 -28.26 8.31 5.78
C GLU A 233 -28.22 8.15 7.30
N CYS A 234 -27.23 8.73 7.98
CA CYS A 234 -27.13 8.71 9.45
C CYS A 234 -28.27 9.46 10.15
N ARG A 235 -28.91 10.41 9.47
CA ARG A 235 -30.06 11.16 10.01
C ARG A 235 -31.42 10.48 9.80
N ARG A 236 -31.48 9.36 9.13
CA ARG A 236 -32.72 8.61 8.92
C ARG A 236 -33.19 7.96 10.21
N THR A 237 -34.51 7.90 10.40
CA THR A 237 -35.12 7.14 11.49
C THR A 237 -34.81 5.65 11.40
N GLU A 238 -34.73 5.12 10.17
CA GLU A 238 -34.30 3.75 9.88
C GLU A 238 -33.02 3.78 9.08
N LEU A 239 -31.91 3.43 9.74
CA LEU A 239 -30.58 3.35 9.12
C LEU A 239 -30.47 2.13 8.22
N ASN A 240 -30.13 2.32 6.96
CA ASN A 240 -29.75 1.22 6.09
C ASN A 240 -28.22 0.99 6.16
N VAL A 241 -27.82 0.04 7.02
CA VAL A 241 -26.40 -0.24 7.28
C VAL A 241 -25.65 -0.64 6.01
N GLY A 242 -26.25 -1.45 5.11
CA GLY A 242 -25.61 -1.85 3.86
C GLY A 242 -25.37 -0.67 2.92
N LYS A 243 -26.34 0.26 2.84
CA LYS A 243 -26.17 1.48 2.04
C LYS A 243 -25.10 2.40 2.62
N LEU A 244 -25.10 2.58 3.94
CA LEU A 244 -24.07 3.37 4.62
C LEU A 244 -22.68 2.75 4.39
N PHE A 245 -22.56 1.43 4.51
CA PHE A 245 -21.32 0.70 4.22
C PHE A 245 -20.82 0.99 2.80
N ALA A 246 -21.69 0.91 1.78
CA ALA A 246 -21.29 1.20 0.40
C ALA A 246 -20.83 2.66 0.21
N ILE A 247 -21.52 3.61 0.83
CA ILE A 247 -21.15 5.03 0.80
C ILE A 247 -19.75 5.22 1.41
N ILE A 248 -19.46 4.54 2.54
CA ILE A 248 -18.16 4.60 3.20
C ILE A 248 -17.06 3.97 2.34
N MET A 249 -17.34 2.85 1.67
CA MET A 249 -16.38 2.24 0.76
C MET A 249 -16.03 3.18 -0.39
N PHE A 250 -17.01 3.85 -0.98
CA PHE A 250 -16.75 4.88 -2.00
C PHE A 250 -15.98 6.07 -1.43
N LEU A 251 -16.31 6.54 -0.23
CA LEU A 251 -15.58 7.60 0.47
C LEU A 251 -14.09 7.27 0.58
N PHE A 252 -13.78 6.08 1.10
CA PHE A 252 -12.40 5.61 1.21
C PHE A 252 -11.74 5.42 -0.15
N GLY A 253 -12.46 4.85 -1.11
CA GLY A 253 -11.96 4.69 -2.47
C GLY A 253 -11.51 6.02 -3.06
N PHE A 254 -12.37 7.03 -3.05
CA PHE A 254 -12.05 8.36 -3.57
C PHE A 254 -10.92 9.05 -2.78
N ALA A 255 -10.91 8.96 -1.45
CA ALA A 255 -9.87 9.57 -0.62
C ALA A 255 -8.49 8.96 -0.90
N VAL A 256 -8.42 7.63 -1.00
CA VAL A 256 -7.17 6.90 -1.18
C VAL A 256 -6.60 7.08 -2.59
N ILE A 257 -7.45 7.08 -3.64
CA ILE A 257 -6.94 7.31 -5.00
C ILE A 257 -6.63 8.78 -5.28
N GLY A 258 -7.25 9.70 -4.55
CA GLY A 258 -6.99 11.14 -4.67
C GLY A 258 -5.72 11.59 -3.94
N GLY A 259 -5.30 10.87 -2.89
CA GLY A 259 -4.10 11.19 -2.13
C GLY A 259 -2.85 11.36 -3.00
N PRO A 260 -2.50 10.37 -3.84
CA PRO A 260 -1.34 10.43 -4.73
C PRO A 260 -1.37 11.55 -5.77
N GLU A 261 -2.50 12.20 -6.01
CA GLU A 261 -2.60 13.35 -6.91
C GLU A 261 -2.06 14.65 -6.30
N ILE A 262 -1.92 14.70 -4.98
CA ILE A 262 -1.44 15.89 -4.25
C ILE A 262 -0.20 15.65 -3.42
N ILE A 263 0.03 14.41 -3.00
CA ILE A 263 1.16 14.05 -2.12
C ILE A 263 1.91 12.84 -2.66
N THR A 264 3.21 12.82 -2.40
CA THR A 264 4.08 11.66 -2.58
C THR A 264 4.95 11.48 -1.35
N ILE A 265 5.40 10.26 -1.08
CA ILE A 265 6.28 9.96 0.05
C ILE A 265 7.73 10.19 -0.36
N ASN A 266 8.56 10.63 0.59
CA ASN A 266 10.01 10.77 0.40
C ASN A 266 10.62 9.48 -0.15
N ASN A 267 11.63 9.66 -1.00
CA ASN A 267 12.40 8.56 -1.58
C ASN A 267 11.56 7.59 -2.44
N ASP A 268 10.39 8.04 -2.91
CA ASP A 268 9.67 7.30 -3.93
C ASP A 268 10.32 7.51 -5.31
N VAL A 269 10.25 6.50 -6.16
CA VAL A 269 10.66 6.63 -7.58
C VAL A 269 9.58 7.44 -8.29
N ALA A 270 9.82 8.76 -8.43
CA ALA A 270 8.80 9.74 -8.79
C ALA A 270 7.61 9.66 -7.81
N ARG A 271 6.50 9.01 -8.18
CA ARG A 271 5.38 8.68 -7.28
C ARG A 271 4.88 7.24 -7.48
N MET A 272 5.67 6.41 -8.10
CA MET A 272 5.26 5.07 -8.53
C MET A 272 4.78 4.19 -7.38
N ASN A 273 5.57 4.10 -6.31
CA ASN A 273 5.18 3.29 -5.13
C ASN A 273 3.95 3.86 -4.43
N THR A 274 3.86 5.18 -4.31
CA THR A 274 2.69 5.86 -3.73
C THR A 274 1.44 5.52 -4.52
N VAL A 275 1.48 5.67 -5.85
CA VAL A 275 0.34 5.39 -6.72
C VAL A 275 -0.08 3.93 -6.61
N PHE A 276 0.78 2.96 -6.93
CA PHE A 276 0.33 1.59 -7.02
C PHE A 276 -0.11 0.99 -5.69
N LYS A 277 0.50 1.39 -4.56
CA LYS A 277 0.14 0.88 -3.25
C LYS A 277 -1.19 1.43 -2.74
N PHE A 278 -1.42 2.73 -2.89
CA PHE A 278 -2.72 3.32 -2.52
C PHE A 278 -3.82 2.95 -3.52
N TRP A 279 -3.51 2.88 -4.81
CA TRP A 279 -4.50 2.49 -5.81
C TRP A 279 -4.96 1.03 -5.67
N LEU A 280 -4.09 0.12 -5.22
CA LEU A 280 -4.50 -1.25 -4.88
C LEU A 280 -5.56 -1.27 -3.77
N GLN A 281 -5.40 -0.44 -2.75
CA GLN A 281 -6.38 -0.29 -1.68
C GLN A 281 -7.69 0.35 -2.21
N GLY A 282 -7.56 1.38 -3.06
CA GLY A 282 -8.69 2.00 -3.76
C GLY A 282 -9.51 0.98 -4.54
N TRP A 283 -8.85 0.06 -5.23
CA TRP A 283 -9.49 -1.05 -5.94
C TRP A 283 -10.39 -1.88 -5.03
N LEU A 284 -9.90 -2.27 -3.86
CA LEU A 284 -10.67 -3.04 -2.89
C LEU A 284 -11.91 -2.28 -2.41
N PHE A 285 -11.76 -1.01 -2.06
CA PHE A 285 -12.88 -0.18 -1.61
C PHE A 285 -13.93 0.01 -2.68
N PHE A 286 -13.53 0.36 -3.90
CA PHE A 286 -14.45 0.49 -5.02
C PHE A 286 -15.12 -0.83 -5.40
N ALA A 287 -14.43 -1.96 -5.36
CA ALA A 287 -15.00 -3.26 -5.64
C ALA A 287 -16.11 -3.62 -4.66
N LEU A 288 -15.87 -3.46 -3.35
CA LEU A 288 -16.85 -3.72 -2.29
C LEU A 288 -18.05 -2.76 -2.38
N GLY A 289 -17.79 -1.46 -2.56
CA GLY A 289 -18.84 -0.46 -2.73
C GLY A 289 -19.68 -0.71 -3.99
N SER A 290 -19.05 -1.05 -5.10
CA SER A 290 -19.72 -1.33 -6.37
C SER A 290 -20.58 -2.58 -6.33
N ALA A 291 -20.12 -3.64 -5.66
CA ALA A 291 -20.91 -4.86 -5.50
C ALA A 291 -22.27 -4.56 -4.85
N PHE A 292 -22.29 -3.83 -3.74
CA PHE A 292 -23.54 -3.40 -3.11
C PHE A 292 -24.33 -2.42 -4.00
N ALA A 293 -23.65 -1.44 -4.59
CA ALA A 293 -24.29 -0.41 -5.42
C ALA A 293 -25.08 -1.01 -6.58
N MET A 294 -24.55 -2.04 -7.24
CA MET A 294 -25.21 -2.72 -8.35
C MET A 294 -26.55 -3.33 -7.92
N PHE A 295 -26.63 -3.97 -6.77
CA PHE A 295 -27.90 -4.47 -6.21
C PHE A 295 -28.86 -3.33 -5.86
N HIS A 296 -28.38 -2.28 -5.21
CA HIS A 296 -29.20 -1.14 -4.83
C HIS A 296 -29.80 -0.43 -6.04
N ILE A 297 -29.04 -0.23 -7.10
CA ILE A 297 -29.48 0.36 -8.36
C ILE A 297 -30.55 -0.53 -9.01
N TRP A 298 -30.32 -1.85 -9.05
CA TRP A 298 -31.26 -2.80 -9.60
C TRP A 298 -32.62 -2.76 -8.86
N ASP A 299 -32.62 -2.75 -7.54
CA ASP A 299 -33.84 -2.68 -6.75
C ASP A 299 -34.59 -1.36 -6.96
N PHE A 300 -33.87 -0.25 -7.09
CA PHE A 300 -34.48 1.02 -7.45
C PHE A 300 -35.16 1.00 -8.81
N ILE A 301 -34.53 0.41 -9.82
CA ILE A 301 -35.09 0.27 -11.17
C ILE A 301 -36.37 -0.56 -11.13
N LYS A 302 -36.42 -1.66 -10.37
CA LYS A 302 -37.62 -2.46 -10.17
C LYS A 302 -38.75 -1.62 -9.53
N GLU A 303 -38.43 -0.92 -8.44
CA GLU A 303 -39.38 -0.08 -7.70
C GLU A 303 -40.01 1.02 -8.58
N VAL A 304 -39.20 1.72 -9.38
CA VAL A 304 -39.68 2.77 -10.29
C VAL A 304 -40.58 2.21 -11.40
N GLN A 305 -40.31 1.03 -11.91
CA GLN A 305 -41.11 0.43 -12.98
C GLN A 305 -42.45 -0.11 -12.47
N THR A 306 -42.48 -0.69 -11.28
CA THR A 306 -43.74 -1.16 -10.66
C THR A 306 -44.67 0.01 -10.29
N SER A 307 -44.10 1.16 -9.96
CA SER A 307 -44.87 2.37 -9.64
C SER A 307 -45.50 3.07 -10.86
N LYS A 308 -44.97 2.85 -12.06
CA LYS A 308 -45.46 3.48 -13.30
C LYS A 308 -46.43 2.55 -14.02
N LYS A 309 -47.75 2.78 -13.87
CA LYS A 309 -48.84 2.09 -14.62
C LYS A 309 -48.90 2.41 -16.12
N LYS A 310 -47.95 3.16 -16.71
CA LYS A 310 -47.93 3.52 -18.13
C LYS A 310 -47.30 2.42 -18.97
N LYS A 311 -48.03 2.02 -20.06
CA LYS A 311 -47.52 1.12 -21.11
C LYS A 311 -46.19 1.65 -21.66
N PRO A 312 -45.17 0.77 -21.87
CA PRO A 312 -43.94 1.20 -22.48
C PRO A 312 -44.19 1.67 -23.91
N SER A 313 -43.65 2.82 -24.29
CA SER A 313 -43.61 3.22 -25.70
C SER A 313 -42.64 2.31 -26.45
N VAL A 314 -43.03 1.89 -27.64
CA VAL A 314 -42.33 0.87 -28.45
C VAL A 314 -40.87 1.23 -28.78
N PHE A 315 -40.47 2.48 -28.62
CA PHE A 315 -39.14 3.00 -28.99
C PHE A 315 -38.17 3.31 -27.81
N ARG A 316 -38.54 3.07 -26.56
CA ARG A 316 -37.60 3.32 -25.42
C ARG A 316 -37.18 2.02 -24.77
N ALA A 317 -35.88 1.73 -24.85
CA ALA A 317 -35.30 0.61 -24.11
C ALA A 317 -35.67 0.70 -22.63
N SER A 318 -36.14 -0.40 -22.04
CA SER A 318 -36.48 -0.48 -20.63
C SER A 318 -35.23 -0.19 -19.77
N PRO A 319 -35.30 0.61 -18.72
CA PRO A 319 -34.18 0.85 -17.78
C PRO A 319 -33.56 -0.45 -17.25
N ARG A 320 -34.34 -1.54 -17.15
CA ARG A 320 -33.81 -2.87 -16.79
C ARG A 320 -32.88 -3.44 -17.86
N VAL A 321 -33.22 -3.27 -19.13
CA VAL A 321 -32.40 -3.73 -20.26
C VAL A 321 -31.11 -2.93 -20.32
N ILE A 322 -31.21 -1.61 -20.18
CA ILE A 322 -30.05 -0.71 -20.17
C ILE A 322 -29.10 -1.10 -19.02
N TRP A 323 -29.64 -1.31 -17.83
CA TRP A 323 -28.83 -1.67 -16.65
C TRP A 323 -28.16 -3.05 -16.82
N ARG A 324 -28.91 -4.05 -17.31
CA ARG A 324 -28.33 -5.39 -17.59
C ARG A 324 -27.24 -5.32 -18.64
N PHE A 325 -27.43 -4.52 -19.69
CA PHE A 325 -26.42 -4.29 -20.71
C PHE A 325 -25.19 -3.61 -20.12
N PHE A 326 -25.36 -2.58 -19.32
CA PHE A 326 -24.27 -1.90 -18.62
C PHE A 326 -23.48 -2.88 -17.73
N VAL A 327 -24.16 -3.70 -16.92
CA VAL A 327 -23.51 -4.73 -16.09
C VAL A 327 -22.75 -5.74 -16.94
N LEU A 328 -23.35 -6.21 -18.03
CA LEU A 328 -22.69 -7.14 -18.95
C LEU A 328 -21.43 -6.55 -19.55
N VAL A 329 -21.49 -5.31 -20.05
CA VAL A 329 -20.33 -4.61 -20.62
C VAL A 329 -19.24 -4.43 -19.56
N THR A 330 -19.61 -4.03 -18.34
CA THR A 330 -18.67 -3.89 -17.21
C THR A 330 -17.95 -5.21 -16.92
N VAL A 331 -18.69 -6.31 -16.85
CA VAL A 331 -18.11 -7.64 -16.62
C VAL A 331 -17.18 -8.05 -17.78
N LEU A 332 -17.60 -7.83 -19.03
CA LEU A 332 -16.78 -8.12 -20.20
C LEU A 332 -15.48 -7.33 -20.20
N ILE A 333 -15.53 -6.02 -19.90
CA ILE A 333 -14.33 -5.18 -19.76
C ILE A 333 -13.43 -5.72 -18.65
N GLY A 334 -14.01 -6.05 -17.48
CA GLY A 334 -13.25 -6.58 -16.33
C GLY A 334 -12.55 -7.92 -16.61
N ILE A 335 -13.18 -8.77 -17.44
CA ILE A 335 -12.62 -10.09 -17.82
C ILE A 335 -11.60 -9.97 -18.96
N THR A 336 -11.67 -8.94 -19.78
CA THR A 336 -10.79 -8.77 -20.95
C THR A 336 -9.31 -8.80 -20.57
N TYR A 337 -8.91 -8.07 -19.54
CA TYR A 337 -7.52 -8.03 -19.10
C TYR A 337 -7.01 -9.40 -18.62
N PRO A 338 -7.66 -10.11 -17.68
CA PRO A 338 -7.23 -11.45 -17.29
C PRO A 338 -7.10 -12.43 -18.47
N LEU A 339 -8.05 -12.40 -19.40
CA LEU A 339 -8.02 -13.30 -20.55
C LEU A 339 -6.88 -12.98 -21.53
N LEU A 340 -6.69 -11.71 -21.86
CA LEU A 340 -5.70 -11.31 -22.86
C LEU A 340 -4.28 -11.21 -22.29
N ALA A 341 -4.13 -10.74 -21.05
CA ALA A 341 -2.83 -10.51 -20.44
C ALA A 341 -2.22 -11.76 -19.77
N THR A 342 -3.04 -12.74 -19.37
CA THR A 342 -2.54 -13.92 -18.64
C THR A 342 -1.56 -14.72 -19.48
N LYS A 343 -1.92 -15.05 -20.72
CA LYS A 343 -1.05 -15.85 -21.60
C LYS A 343 0.30 -15.18 -21.87
N PRO A 344 0.38 -13.91 -22.32
CA PRO A 344 1.66 -13.21 -22.51
C PRO A 344 2.48 -13.09 -21.21
N ARG A 345 1.82 -12.84 -20.08
CA ARG A 345 2.50 -12.74 -18.78
C ARG A 345 3.08 -14.06 -18.32
N LEU A 346 2.35 -15.17 -18.50
CA LEU A 346 2.80 -16.49 -18.10
C LEU A 346 3.90 -17.02 -19.02
N SER A 347 3.80 -16.77 -20.33
CA SER A 347 4.78 -17.27 -21.31
C SER A 347 6.20 -16.73 -21.11
N THR A 348 6.36 -15.58 -20.44
CA THR A 348 7.68 -14.99 -20.13
C THR A 348 8.15 -15.27 -18.71
N ARG A 349 7.31 -15.87 -17.84
CA ARG A 349 7.61 -16.05 -16.41
C ARG A 349 7.53 -17.49 -15.94
N PHE A 350 6.90 -18.36 -16.69
CA PHE A 350 6.72 -19.76 -16.32
C PHE A 350 7.03 -20.66 -17.50
N THR A 351 7.76 -21.73 -17.25
CA THR A 351 7.94 -22.80 -18.23
C THR A 351 6.74 -23.73 -18.23
N SER A 352 6.34 -24.22 -19.41
CA SER A 352 5.28 -25.21 -19.55
C SER A 352 5.66 -26.60 -19.04
N GLU A 353 6.94 -26.87 -18.89
CA GLU A 353 7.48 -28.18 -18.49
C GLU A 353 7.34 -28.44 -16.99
N TYR A 354 7.35 -27.40 -16.18
CA TYR A 354 7.21 -27.54 -14.74
C TYR A 354 5.77 -27.31 -14.26
N LYS A 355 5.26 -28.27 -13.47
CA LYS A 355 3.94 -28.22 -12.84
C LYS A 355 4.08 -28.44 -11.34
N GLY A 356 4.31 -27.37 -10.59
CA GLY A 356 4.48 -27.47 -9.14
C GLY A 356 4.64 -26.12 -8.46
N LEU A 357 4.79 -26.13 -7.13
CA LEU A 357 4.93 -24.94 -6.30
C LEU A 357 6.38 -24.72 -5.80
N ASN A 358 7.34 -25.50 -6.30
CA ASN A 358 8.74 -25.28 -5.97
C ASN A 358 9.28 -24.03 -6.66
N GLY A 359 9.45 -22.95 -5.92
CA GLY A 359 9.92 -21.67 -6.45
C GLY A 359 11.36 -21.65 -6.97
N VAL A 360 12.13 -22.73 -6.76
CA VAL A 360 13.52 -22.86 -7.25
C VAL A 360 13.62 -23.71 -8.52
N ALA A 361 12.54 -24.39 -8.89
CA ALA A 361 12.54 -25.32 -10.03
C ALA A 361 12.80 -24.64 -11.38
N TYR A 362 12.59 -23.32 -11.50
CA TYR A 362 12.93 -22.59 -12.74
C TYR A 362 14.40 -22.71 -13.11
N LEU A 363 15.30 -22.92 -12.13
CA LEU A 363 16.73 -23.11 -12.39
C LEU A 363 17.03 -24.37 -13.20
N ASP A 364 16.17 -25.41 -13.10
CA ASP A 364 16.31 -26.64 -13.88
C ASP A 364 15.70 -26.52 -15.29
N TYR A 365 14.60 -25.75 -15.42
CA TYR A 365 13.77 -25.70 -16.63
C TYR A 365 14.07 -24.52 -17.55
N ASP A 366 14.59 -23.43 -16.98
CA ASP A 366 15.06 -22.27 -17.75
C ASP A 366 16.47 -21.89 -17.30
N PRO A 367 17.46 -22.66 -17.75
CA PRO A 367 18.84 -22.57 -17.23
C PRO A 367 19.55 -21.27 -17.62
N SER A 368 18.96 -20.46 -18.49
CA SER A 368 19.62 -19.27 -19.03
C SER A 368 18.76 -18.04 -18.83
N ILE A 369 19.35 -16.99 -18.25
CA ILE A 369 18.80 -15.63 -18.26
C ILE A 369 19.57 -14.83 -19.30
N ILE A 370 18.84 -14.27 -20.28
CA ILE A 370 19.39 -13.29 -21.21
C ILE A 370 19.26 -11.93 -20.55
N ARG A 371 20.35 -11.36 -20.10
CA ARG A 371 20.41 -10.00 -19.63
C ARG A 371 20.78 -9.07 -20.76
N ARG A 372 20.02 -7.99 -20.94
CA ARG A 372 20.45 -6.84 -21.71
C ARG A 372 21.25 -5.93 -20.77
N ASP A 373 22.57 -5.96 -20.89
CA ASP A 373 23.38 -4.94 -20.24
C ASP A 373 22.96 -3.58 -20.76
N GLN A 374 22.71 -2.64 -19.88
CA GLN A 374 22.42 -1.25 -20.23
C GLN A 374 23.69 -0.47 -20.66
N GLY A 375 24.74 -1.17 -21.00
CA GLY A 375 25.96 -0.59 -21.51
C GLY A 375 25.84 -0.14 -22.98
N PRO A 376 26.74 0.74 -23.45
CA PRO A 376 26.68 1.30 -24.79
C PRO A 376 26.83 0.27 -25.92
N GLU A 377 27.12 -0.97 -25.64
CA GLU A 377 27.33 -2.02 -26.65
C GLU A 377 26.19 -3.03 -26.80
N ASN A 378 25.06 -2.87 -26.11
CA ASN A 378 23.84 -3.69 -26.29
C ASN A 378 24.04 -5.22 -26.45
N ALA A 379 25.15 -5.77 -25.99
CA ALA A 379 25.40 -7.20 -26.03
C ALA A 379 24.57 -7.91 -24.98
N ALA A 380 23.60 -8.70 -25.42
CA ALA A 380 22.86 -9.59 -24.53
C ALA A 380 23.83 -10.63 -23.94
N THR A 381 24.13 -10.53 -22.65
CA THR A 381 24.96 -11.52 -21.97
C THR A 381 24.06 -12.63 -21.46
N VAL A 382 24.32 -13.85 -21.91
CA VAL A 382 23.63 -15.05 -21.42
C VAL A 382 24.31 -15.52 -20.14
N ILE A 383 23.59 -15.53 -19.03
CA ILE A 383 24.04 -16.10 -17.76
C ILE A 383 23.35 -17.45 -17.59
N ARG A 384 24.11 -18.51 -17.38
CA ARG A 384 23.57 -19.85 -17.10
C ARG A 384 23.36 -20.01 -15.60
N ILE A 385 22.20 -19.57 -15.12
CA ILE A 385 21.87 -19.60 -13.68
C ILE A 385 21.75 -21.00 -13.11
N ALA A 386 21.42 -22.00 -13.94
CA ALA A 386 21.36 -23.40 -13.54
C ALA A 386 22.71 -23.93 -13.00
N GLU A 387 23.84 -23.34 -13.43
CA GLU A 387 25.15 -23.72 -12.94
C GLU A 387 25.32 -23.47 -11.43
N ASP A 388 24.58 -22.48 -10.84
CA ASP A 388 24.61 -22.19 -9.41
C ASP A 388 23.63 -23.07 -8.58
N LEU A 389 22.77 -23.88 -9.22
CA LEU A 389 21.84 -24.74 -8.50
C LEU A 389 22.52 -25.72 -7.53
N PRO A 390 23.63 -26.39 -7.91
CA PRO A 390 24.38 -27.26 -6.98
C PRO A 390 24.91 -26.51 -5.75
N LEU A 391 25.38 -25.25 -5.90
CA LEU A 391 25.78 -24.40 -4.76
C LEU A 391 24.63 -24.18 -3.80
N ILE A 392 23.48 -23.74 -4.33
CA ILE A 392 22.26 -23.47 -3.54
C ILE A 392 21.81 -24.74 -2.80
N GLN A 393 21.80 -25.89 -3.48
CA GLN A 393 21.41 -27.17 -2.90
C GLN A 393 22.37 -27.61 -1.81
N TRP A 394 23.70 -27.48 -2.03
CA TRP A 394 24.69 -27.84 -1.05
C TRP A 394 24.55 -27.00 0.22
N VAL A 395 24.43 -25.67 0.09
CA VAL A 395 24.27 -24.76 1.23
C VAL A 395 23.00 -25.12 2.02
N ARG A 396 21.89 -25.38 1.35
CA ARG A 396 20.63 -25.77 2.01
C ARG A 396 20.73 -27.07 2.80
N SER A 397 21.56 -27.99 2.32
CA SER A 397 21.67 -29.35 2.92
C SER A 397 22.75 -29.44 3.98
N ASN A 398 23.77 -28.60 3.95
CA ASN A 398 24.98 -28.77 4.76
C ASN A 398 25.25 -27.61 5.74
N VAL A 399 24.64 -26.43 5.51
CA VAL A 399 24.85 -25.28 6.39
C VAL A 399 23.71 -25.18 7.39
N SER A 400 24.06 -25.16 8.67
CA SER A 400 23.12 -24.98 9.78
C SER A 400 23.34 -23.62 10.46
N GLY A 401 22.28 -23.11 11.11
CA GLY A 401 22.32 -21.80 11.74
C GLY A 401 22.21 -20.64 10.73
N SER A 402 22.85 -19.52 11.04
CA SER A 402 22.85 -18.31 10.21
C SER A 402 24.26 -17.73 10.06
N PRO A 403 25.24 -18.51 9.57
CA PRO A 403 26.59 -18.00 9.35
C PRO A 403 26.61 -16.97 8.22
N THR A 404 27.49 -15.97 8.33
CA THR A 404 27.72 -14.98 7.28
C THR A 404 28.42 -15.62 6.09
N ILE A 405 27.90 -15.39 4.90
CA ILE A 405 28.54 -15.78 3.64
C ILE A 405 29.06 -14.56 2.89
N VAL A 406 30.02 -14.75 2.01
CA VAL A 406 30.36 -13.77 0.98
C VAL A 406 30.10 -14.36 -0.40
N GLU A 407 29.44 -13.58 -1.23
CA GLU A 407 29.16 -13.83 -2.64
C GLU A 407 29.18 -12.51 -3.40
N TRP A 408 29.24 -12.53 -4.72
CA TRP A 408 29.31 -11.31 -5.52
C TRP A 408 28.10 -10.41 -5.27
N THR A 409 28.38 -9.12 -5.08
CA THR A 409 27.37 -8.05 -4.95
C THR A 409 27.36 -7.16 -6.17
N GLY A 410 26.18 -6.64 -6.51
CA GLY A 410 25.98 -5.76 -7.68
C GLY A 410 24.64 -5.05 -7.65
N ASP A 411 24.14 -4.74 -8.84
CA ASP A 411 22.88 -4.02 -8.99
C ASP A 411 21.67 -4.87 -8.57
N SER A 412 20.58 -4.19 -8.19
CA SER A 412 19.34 -4.83 -7.79
C SER A 412 18.64 -5.51 -8.96
N TYR A 413 17.84 -6.53 -8.65
CA TYR A 413 17.06 -7.32 -9.62
C TYR A 413 17.92 -8.11 -10.62
N ASP A 414 19.19 -8.33 -10.27
CA ASP A 414 20.12 -9.16 -10.99
C ASP A 414 20.40 -10.48 -10.25
N TRP A 415 21.17 -11.40 -10.87
CA TRP A 415 21.58 -12.68 -10.27
C TRP A 415 22.65 -12.54 -9.16
N ASN A 416 22.88 -11.32 -8.69
CA ASN A 416 23.76 -11.03 -7.55
C ASN A 416 23.07 -11.43 -6.23
N THR A 417 23.86 -11.84 -5.25
CA THR A 417 23.38 -12.26 -3.93
C THR A 417 22.38 -13.43 -3.97
N ARG A 418 22.53 -14.31 -4.97
CA ARG A 418 21.60 -15.41 -5.24
C ARG A 418 21.61 -16.50 -4.17
N ILE A 419 22.76 -16.72 -3.51
CA ILE A 419 22.82 -17.72 -2.42
C ILE A 419 22.05 -17.23 -1.21
N ALA A 420 22.25 -15.99 -0.79
CA ALA A 420 21.49 -15.38 0.30
C ALA A 420 19.97 -15.38 0.00
N ILE A 421 19.56 -15.01 -1.22
CA ILE A 421 18.15 -14.98 -1.66
C ILE A 421 17.51 -16.37 -1.57
N HIS A 422 18.21 -17.42 -1.97
CA HIS A 422 17.66 -18.78 -2.03
C HIS A 422 17.81 -19.57 -0.72
N THR A 423 18.64 -19.14 0.20
CA THR A 423 18.93 -19.88 1.45
C THR A 423 18.49 -19.14 2.71
N GLY A 424 18.36 -17.81 2.65
CA GLY A 424 18.06 -16.96 3.80
C GLY A 424 19.28 -16.66 4.67
N LEU A 425 20.49 -17.07 4.26
CA LEU A 425 21.72 -16.77 5.01
C LEU A 425 22.08 -15.28 4.91
N PRO A 426 22.65 -14.70 5.98
CA PRO A 426 23.19 -13.35 5.92
C PRO A 426 24.41 -13.30 4.99
N THR A 427 24.46 -12.31 4.14
CA THR A 427 25.64 -12.00 3.31
C THR A 427 26.24 -10.66 3.70
N VAL A 428 27.52 -10.44 3.41
CA VAL A 428 28.24 -9.19 3.75
C VAL A 428 27.49 -7.97 3.22
N LEU A 429 26.97 -8.04 1.99
CA LEU A 429 26.08 -7.03 1.43
C LEU A 429 25.08 -7.67 0.46
N GLY A 430 23.80 -7.35 0.63
CA GLY A 430 22.75 -7.65 -0.34
C GLY A 430 22.80 -6.70 -1.56
N TRP A 431 21.66 -6.49 -2.21
CA TRP A 431 21.56 -5.51 -3.30
C TRP A 431 21.80 -4.09 -2.78
N SER A 432 22.90 -3.48 -3.20
CA SER A 432 23.38 -2.21 -2.65
C SER A 432 22.35 -1.07 -2.76
N SER A 433 21.61 -0.96 -3.88
CA SER A 433 20.58 0.07 -4.06
C SER A 433 19.38 -0.12 -3.12
N HIS A 434 18.95 -1.37 -2.85
CA HIS A 434 17.92 -1.65 -1.86
C HIS A 434 18.38 -1.38 -0.44
N GLN A 435 19.64 -1.76 -0.12
CA GLN A 435 20.22 -1.45 1.18
C GLN A 435 20.28 0.07 1.40
N TYR A 436 20.78 0.81 0.40
CA TYR A 436 20.81 2.27 0.44
C TYR A 436 19.40 2.88 0.59
N GLN A 437 18.43 2.42 -0.20
CA GLN A 437 17.05 2.91 -0.12
C GLN A 437 16.45 2.74 1.28
N GLN A 438 16.81 1.65 1.96
CA GLN A 438 16.26 1.31 3.29
C GLN A 438 17.10 1.85 4.45
N ARG A 439 18.37 2.20 4.23
CA ARG A 439 19.34 2.55 5.27
C ARG A 439 20.23 3.71 4.84
N GLN A 440 19.65 4.82 4.42
CA GLN A 440 20.38 5.97 3.89
C GLN A 440 21.44 6.52 4.85
N GLU A 441 21.21 6.44 6.16
CA GLU A 441 22.18 6.87 7.17
C GLU A 441 23.47 6.03 7.17
N TYR A 442 23.41 4.82 6.59
CA TYR A 442 24.55 3.93 6.42
C TYR A 442 25.09 3.90 4.99
N ALA A 443 24.83 4.94 4.19
CA ALA A 443 25.24 5.02 2.78
C ALA A 443 26.73 4.73 2.59
N ASP A 444 27.59 5.34 3.42
CA ASP A 444 29.04 5.18 3.34
C ASP A 444 29.45 3.73 3.66
N TRP A 445 28.81 3.10 4.64
CA TRP A 445 29.08 1.69 4.97
C TRP A 445 28.62 0.74 3.86
N ILE A 446 27.48 1.03 3.24
CA ILE A 446 26.95 0.22 2.12
C ILE A 446 27.92 0.32 0.93
N PHE A 447 28.37 1.54 0.63
CA PHE A 447 29.32 1.79 -0.44
C PHE A 447 30.66 1.08 -0.15
N GLN A 448 31.21 1.22 1.07
CA GLN A 448 32.44 0.59 1.48
C GLN A 448 32.37 -0.94 1.38
N ARG A 449 31.31 -1.56 1.91
CA ARG A 449 31.11 -3.01 1.81
C ARG A 449 31.03 -3.50 0.36
N ARG A 450 30.41 -2.71 -0.52
CA ARG A 450 30.36 -3.03 -1.96
C ARG A 450 31.77 -3.06 -2.55
N MET A 451 32.58 -2.05 -2.27
CA MET A 451 33.96 -1.97 -2.73
C MET A 451 34.81 -3.10 -2.16
N ASP A 452 34.69 -3.38 -0.87
CA ASP A 452 35.43 -4.44 -0.20
C ASP A 452 35.13 -5.81 -0.78
N ILE A 453 33.85 -6.14 -1.08
CA ILE A 453 33.50 -7.41 -1.75
C ILE A 453 34.08 -7.46 -3.16
N GLN A 454 34.01 -6.36 -3.92
CA GLN A 454 34.57 -6.32 -5.26
C GLN A 454 36.07 -6.54 -5.21
N ASN A 455 36.80 -5.81 -4.36
CA ASN A 455 38.24 -5.96 -4.19
C ASN A 455 38.63 -7.37 -3.72
N PHE A 456 37.86 -7.97 -2.81
CA PHE A 456 38.05 -9.34 -2.35
C PHE A 456 38.11 -10.35 -3.50
N TYR A 457 37.26 -10.20 -4.52
CA TYR A 457 37.22 -11.10 -5.67
C TYR A 457 38.10 -10.67 -6.85
N THR A 458 38.53 -9.39 -6.92
CA THR A 458 39.27 -8.87 -8.08
C THR A 458 40.73 -8.59 -7.80
N GLU A 459 41.08 -8.19 -6.58
CA GLU A 459 42.42 -7.68 -6.21
C GLU A 459 42.94 -8.32 -4.91
N GLY A 460 42.23 -9.31 -4.36
CA GLY A 460 42.54 -9.92 -3.07
C GLY A 460 43.96 -10.54 -3.06
N THR A 461 44.81 -10.09 -2.13
CA THR A 461 46.02 -10.76 -1.72
C THR A 461 45.73 -11.65 -0.51
N ARG A 462 46.69 -12.51 -0.12
CA ARG A 462 46.52 -13.36 1.06
C ARG A 462 46.17 -12.54 2.33
N GLU A 463 46.83 -11.42 2.51
CA GLU A 463 46.66 -10.52 3.66
C GLU A 463 45.28 -9.84 3.61
N THR A 464 44.92 -9.23 2.48
CA THR A 464 43.64 -8.52 2.34
C THR A 464 42.43 -9.46 2.37
N ILE A 465 42.57 -10.69 1.87
CA ILE A 465 41.56 -11.75 2.02
C ILE A 465 41.36 -12.08 3.50
N SER A 466 42.45 -12.31 4.26
CA SER A 466 42.35 -12.61 5.69
C SER A 466 41.73 -11.48 6.47
N GLU A 467 42.09 -10.23 6.19
CA GLU A 467 41.51 -9.03 6.82
C GLU A 467 40.03 -8.90 6.54
N PHE A 468 39.60 -9.12 5.29
CA PHE A 468 38.19 -9.09 4.90
C PHE A 468 37.36 -10.16 5.62
N LEU A 469 37.87 -11.41 5.67
CA LEU A 469 37.18 -12.52 6.33
C LEU A 469 36.99 -12.28 7.82
N LEU A 470 37.96 -11.67 8.50
CA LEU A 470 37.88 -11.27 9.91
C LEU A 470 36.91 -10.09 10.11
N THR A 471 37.05 -9.04 9.30
CA THR A 471 36.26 -7.82 9.42
C THR A 471 34.77 -8.09 9.32
N TYR A 472 34.38 -9.01 8.45
CA TYR A 472 32.98 -9.33 8.18
C TYR A 472 32.50 -10.64 8.80
N GLU A 473 33.32 -11.29 9.63
CA GLU A 473 33.02 -12.57 10.29
C GLU A 473 32.49 -13.62 9.29
N VAL A 474 33.15 -13.69 8.11
CA VAL A 474 32.72 -14.59 7.03
C VAL A 474 33.03 -16.03 7.37
N LYS A 475 32.00 -16.90 7.25
CA LYS A 475 32.14 -18.33 7.48
C LYS A 475 32.23 -19.15 6.20
N TYR A 476 31.59 -18.68 5.12
CA TYR A 476 31.67 -19.36 3.83
C TYR A 476 31.94 -18.39 2.69
N VAL A 477 32.86 -18.74 1.81
CA VAL A 477 33.15 -18.01 0.58
C VAL A 477 32.57 -18.78 -0.59
N ILE A 478 31.75 -18.09 -1.38
CA ILE A 478 31.07 -18.66 -2.55
C ILE A 478 31.83 -18.28 -3.81
N VAL A 479 32.05 -19.25 -4.68
CA VAL A 479 32.58 -19.05 -6.03
C VAL A 479 31.68 -19.77 -7.02
N GLY A 480 31.01 -19.00 -7.89
CA GLY A 480 30.09 -19.50 -8.89
C GLY A 480 30.04 -18.57 -10.10
N VAL A 481 28.94 -18.59 -10.83
CA VAL A 481 28.77 -17.89 -12.12
C VAL A 481 29.11 -16.41 -12.04
N GLN A 482 28.70 -15.71 -11.00
CA GLN A 482 28.91 -14.27 -10.88
C GLN A 482 30.35 -13.92 -10.50
N GLU A 483 30.95 -14.70 -9.62
CA GLU A 483 32.35 -14.52 -9.21
C GLU A 483 33.31 -14.78 -10.39
N TYR A 484 33.03 -15.77 -11.25
CA TYR A 484 33.79 -15.96 -12.48
C TYR A 484 33.56 -14.89 -13.54
N ARG A 485 32.37 -14.30 -13.54
CA ARG A 485 32.05 -13.25 -14.52
C ARG A 485 32.74 -11.93 -14.22
N PHE A 486 32.81 -11.55 -12.97
CA PHE A 486 33.27 -10.23 -12.54
C PHE A 486 34.55 -10.23 -11.73
N GLY A 487 34.92 -11.36 -11.14
CA GLY A 487 36.14 -11.52 -10.38
C GLY A 487 37.37 -11.78 -11.27
N ASN A 488 38.55 -11.71 -10.66
CA ASN A 488 39.79 -12.03 -11.31
C ASN A 488 40.08 -13.54 -11.19
N PRO A 489 40.26 -14.26 -12.30
CA PRO A 489 40.54 -15.70 -12.28
C PRO A 489 41.73 -16.11 -11.41
N ASP A 490 42.81 -15.30 -11.38
CA ASP A 490 44.00 -15.58 -10.59
C ASP A 490 43.72 -15.48 -9.09
N VAL A 491 42.91 -14.47 -8.67
CA VAL A 491 42.46 -14.31 -7.28
C VAL A 491 41.54 -15.48 -6.88
N LEU A 492 40.60 -15.87 -7.74
CA LEU A 492 39.73 -17.01 -7.46
C LEU A 492 40.51 -18.33 -7.33
N ALA A 493 41.55 -18.52 -8.14
CA ALA A 493 42.41 -19.69 -8.04
C ALA A 493 43.23 -19.69 -6.73
N SER A 494 43.69 -18.53 -6.26
CA SER A 494 44.47 -18.39 -5.03
C SER A 494 43.71 -18.77 -3.76
N PHE A 495 42.34 -18.80 -3.79
CA PHE A 495 41.55 -19.27 -2.65
C PHE A 495 41.87 -20.71 -2.26
N GLY A 496 42.24 -21.56 -3.23
CA GLY A 496 42.65 -22.95 -2.96
C GLY A 496 43.96 -23.09 -2.19
N ASP A 497 44.82 -22.09 -2.28
CA ASP A 497 46.16 -22.08 -1.63
C ASP A 497 46.14 -21.25 -0.33
N HIS A 498 44.99 -20.62 0.00
CA HIS A 498 44.87 -19.79 1.19
C HIS A 498 44.72 -20.65 2.45
N PRO A 499 45.56 -20.48 3.49
CA PRO A 499 45.60 -21.38 4.65
C PRO A 499 44.32 -21.45 5.46
N ALA A 500 43.55 -20.38 5.45
CA ALA A 500 42.27 -20.28 6.20
C ALA A 500 41.05 -20.69 5.36
N LEU A 501 41.18 -21.04 4.07
CA LEU A 501 40.08 -21.41 3.21
C LEU A 501 40.11 -22.91 2.88
N VAL A 502 39.20 -23.65 3.48
CA VAL A 502 39.07 -25.10 3.27
C VAL A 502 37.94 -25.34 2.26
N LYS A 503 38.28 -25.87 1.07
CA LYS A 503 37.28 -26.20 0.06
C LYS A 503 36.39 -27.34 0.55
N VAL A 504 35.11 -27.06 0.74
CA VAL A 504 34.09 -28.01 1.25
C VAL A 504 33.12 -28.49 0.18
N PHE A 505 33.11 -27.82 -0.96
CA PHE A 505 32.29 -28.20 -2.11
C PHE A 505 32.99 -27.80 -3.41
N GLU A 506 32.85 -28.66 -4.43
CA GLU A 506 33.33 -28.41 -5.78
C GLU A 506 32.41 -29.11 -6.80
N ASN A 507 32.01 -28.39 -7.83
CA ASN A 507 31.25 -28.93 -8.95
C ASN A 507 31.57 -28.11 -10.22
N GLY A 508 32.40 -28.62 -11.09
CA GLY A 508 32.91 -27.89 -12.25
C GLY A 508 33.71 -26.65 -11.83
N LYS A 509 33.22 -25.49 -12.18
CA LYS A 509 33.83 -24.22 -11.74
C LYS A 509 33.32 -23.74 -10.36
N ASN A 510 32.23 -24.31 -9.89
CA ASN A 510 31.63 -23.89 -8.63
C ASN A 510 32.39 -24.43 -7.44
N ALA A 511 32.67 -23.59 -6.46
CA ALA A 511 33.31 -23.98 -5.21
C ALA A 511 32.69 -23.24 -4.00
N ILE A 512 32.75 -23.91 -2.85
CA ILE A 512 32.46 -23.28 -1.55
C ILE A 512 33.66 -23.56 -0.65
N TYR A 513 34.14 -22.50 -0.03
CA TYR A 513 35.20 -22.60 0.97
C TYR A 513 34.63 -22.29 2.34
N ASN A 514 34.92 -23.15 3.31
CA ASN A 514 34.69 -22.89 4.73
C ASN A 514 35.92 -22.15 5.29
N VAL A 515 35.66 -21.15 6.11
CA VAL A 515 36.73 -20.38 6.78
C VAL A 515 37.12 -21.11 8.06
N ASP A 516 38.38 -21.50 8.15
CA ASP A 516 39.00 -22.01 9.37
C ASP A 516 39.46 -20.83 10.24
N GLU A 517 38.77 -20.62 11.35
CA GLU A 517 38.98 -19.45 12.22
C GLU A 517 40.36 -19.48 12.90
N ASP A 518 40.85 -20.65 13.30
CA ASP A 518 42.16 -20.79 13.95
C ASP A 518 43.31 -20.48 12.97
N ALA A 519 43.22 -21.02 11.76
CA ALA A 519 44.15 -20.72 10.69
C ALA A 519 44.09 -19.25 10.23
N LEU A 520 42.87 -18.66 10.23
CA LEU A 520 42.67 -17.24 9.92
C LEU A 520 43.36 -16.33 10.94
N TRP A 521 43.15 -16.58 12.25
CA TRP A 521 43.83 -15.86 13.32
C TRP A 521 45.34 -15.94 13.20
N THR A 522 45.88 -17.12 12.88
CA THR A 522 47.31 -17.33 12.70
C THR A 522 47.86 -16.56 11.50
N SER A 523 47.09 -16.49 10.40
CA SER A 523 47.52 -15.82 9.17
C SER A 523 47.58 -14.29 9.27
N VAL A 524 46.90 -13.69 10.22
CA VAL A 524 46.89 -12.22 10.42
C VAL A 524 47.93 -11.79 11.47
N ASN A 525 48.29 -12.68 12.40
CA ASN A 525 49.23 -12.38 13.47
C ASN A 525 50.65 -12.89 13.21
N SER A 526 50.91 -13.56 12.08
CA SER A 526 52.21 -13.98 11.59
C SER A 526 52.80 -12.98 10.58
#